data_31f9b4d04bad853c3f3df69d7d36a51a
#
_entry.id   31f9b4d04bad853c3f3df69d7d36a51a
#
_cell.length_a   1.000
_cell.length_b   1.000
_cell.length_c   1.000
_cell.angle_alpha   90.00
_cell.angle_beta   90.00
_cell.angle_gamma   90.00
#
_symmetry.space_group_name_H-M   'P 1'
#
loop_
_entity.id
_entity.type
_entity.pdbx_description
1 polymer ?
#
loop_
_entity_poly.entity_id
_entity_poly.type
_entity_poly.pdbx_seq_one_letter_code
_entity_poly.pdbx_strand_id
1 'polypeptide(L)'
;DPFWIFPALFYFSLGFYAVRHIQGVLNALDSLRWRDALSGYAVFTAVCMYLSFSENPAAIITGFLNTILTILLAVKAAGNACKNEKAYSILSGLSAYSFWIYAAHAPFISAVVSKLSVQFFPMHGALILIQFFGTSLLCIVLLVCIGASIRKIYPKLFFLLTGGRI
;
A
#
# COMPACT_ATOMS: atom_id res chain seq x y z
N ASP A 1 15.79 10.49 -12.64
CA ASP A 1 16.73 9.60 -11.95
C ASP A 1 16.50 8.18 -12.43
N PRO A 2 17.41 7.55 -13.23
CA PRO A 2 17.18 6.23 -13.83
C PRO A 2 17.09 5.09 -12.80
N PHE A 3 17.43 5.34 -11.55
CA PHE A 3 17.44 4.35 -10.48
C PHE A 3 16.05 3.87 -10.06
N TRP A 4 14.96 4.56 -10.42
CA TRP A 4 13.58 4.13 -10.11
C TRP A 4 13.13 2.88 -10.87
N ILE A 5 13.78 2.57 -12.00
CA ILE A 5 13.43 1.41 -12.83
C ILE A 5 13.76 0.10 -12.12
N PHE A 6 14.88 0.02 -11.41
CA PHE A 6 15.30 -1.20 -10.72
C PHE A 6 14.32 -1.65 -9.61
N PRO A 7 13.89 -0.77 -8.67
CA PRO A 7 12.86 -1.13 -7.70
C PRO A 7 11.55 -1.56 -8.36
N ALA A 8 11.11 -0.87 -9.41
CA ALA A 8 9.87 -1.22 -10.11
C ALA A 8 9.96 -2.61 -10.74
N LEU A 9 11.06 -2.93 -11.44
CA LEU A 9 11.29 -4.24 -12.03
C LEU A 9 11.41 -5.34 -10.96
N PHE A 10 12.06 -5.05 -9.84
CA PHE A 10 12.18 -5.98 -8.73
C PHE A 10 10.80 -6.36 -8.16
N TYR A 11 9.97 -5.36 -7.82
CA TYR A 11 8.63 -5.63 -7.28
C TYR A 11 7.70 -6.28 -8.32
N PHE A 12 7.83 -5.91 -9.59
CA PHE A 12 7.08 -6.57 -10.67
C PHE A 12 7.46 -8.05 -10.78
N SER A 13 8.75 -8.36 -10.80
CA SER A 13 9.26 -9.74 -10.88
C SER A 13 8.85 -10.56 -9.66
N LEU A 14 8.93 -9.96 -8.46
CA LEU A 14 8.50 -10.58 -7.23
C LEU A 14 6.99 -10.86 -7.23
N GLY A 15 6.18 -9.90 -7.70
CA GLY A 15 4.74 -10.08 -7.85
C GLY A 15 4.40 -11.21 -8.83
N PHE A 16 5.07 -11.26 -9.97
CA PHE A 16 4.90 -12.35 -10.95
C PHE A 16 5.25 -13.73 -10.37
N TYR A 17 6.37 -13.81 -9.65
CA TYR A 17 6.78 -15.02 -8.95
C TYR A 17 5.77 -15.44 -7.88
N ALA A 18 5.31 -14.49 -7.07
CA ALA A 18 4.33 -14.73 -6.01
C ALA A 18 3.00 -15.25 -6.56
N VAL A 19 2.51 -14.70 -7.68
CA VAL A 19 1.28 -15.18 -8.34
C VAL A 19 1.45 -16.63 -8.84
N ARG A 20 2.61 -16.97 -9.39
CA ARG A 20 2.89 -18.34 -9.86
C ARG A 20 2.97 -19.36 -8.72
N HIS A 21 3.37 -18.91 -7.52
CA HIS A 21 3.52 -19.76 -6.33
C HIS A 21 2.52 -19.40 -5.22
N ILE A 22 1.38 -18.80 -5.60
CA ILE A 22 0.42 -18.19 -4.66
C ILE A 22 -0.04 -19.15 -3.57
N GLN A 23 -0.29 -20.42 -3.90
CA GLN A 23 -0.75 -21.39 -2.91
C GLN A 23 0.31 -21.68 -1.85
N GLY A 24 1.59 -21.78 -2.25
CA GLY A 24 2.69 -21.94 -1.31
C GLY A 24 2.84 -20.74 -0.39
N VAL A 25 2.73 -19.52 -0.94
CA VAL A 25 2.79 -18.27 -0.18
C VAL A 25 1.63 -18.19 0.81
N LEU A 26 0.40 -18.47 0.39
CA LEU A 26 -0.78 -18.45 1.26
C LEU A 26 -0.68 -19.48 2.37
N ASN A 27 -0.27 -20.71 2.07
CA ASN A 27 -0.09 -21.77 3.07
C ASN A 27 0.97 -21.38 4.11
N ALA A 28 2.10 -20.80 3.68
CA ALA A 28 3.13 -20.31 4.59
C ALA A 28 2.63 -19.17 5.48
N LEU A 29 1.85 -18.24 4.91
CA LEU A 29 1.24 -17.15 5.68
C LEU A 29 0.18 -17.65 6.66
N ASP A 30 -0.64 -18.64 6.29
CA ASP A 30 -1.66 -19.19 7.18
C ASP A 30 -1.07 -19.97 8.37
N SER A 31 0.07 -20.63 8.17
CA SER A 31 0.79 -21.33 9.25
C SER A 31 1.39 -20.37 10.29
N LEU A 32 1.64 -19.12 9.94
CA LEU A 32 2.24 -18.13 10.84
C LEU A 32 1.20 -17.59 11.81
N ARG A 33 1.50 -17.60 13.12
CA ARG A 33 0.61 -16.96 14.12
C ARG A 33 0.65 -15.44 13.99
N TRP A 34 -0.51 -14.79 14.13
CA TRP A 34 -0.59 -13.32 14.03
C TRP A 34 0.34 -12.59 14.99
N ARG A 35 0.45 -13.08 16.21
CA ARG A 35 1.32 -12.49 17.22
C ARG A 35 2.78 -12.50 16.79
N ASP A 36 3.25 -13.64 16.25
CA ASP A 36 4.63 -13.80 15.80
C ASP A 36 4.92 -12.96 14.55
N ALA A 37 3.96 -12.89 13.63
CA ALA A 37 4.05 -12.06 12.43
C ALA A 37 4.14 -10.57 12.78
N LEU A 38 3.28 -10.08 13.68
CA LEU A 38 3.26 -8.67 14.08
C LEU A 38 4.48 -8.29 14.92
N SER A 39 4.90 -9.15 15.87
CA SER A 39 6.09 -8.88 16.67
C SER A 39 7.36 -8.86 15.82
N GLY A 40 7.51 -9.84 14.90
CA GLY A 40 8.63 -9.88 13.96
C GLY A 40 8.65 -8.65 13.05
N TYR A 41 7.51 -8.26 12.51
CA TYR A 41 7.38 -7.05 11.71
C TYR A 41 7.73 -5.79 12.49
N ALA A 42 7.23 -5.64 13.71
CA ALA A 42 7.51 -4.47 14.54
C ALA A 42 9.00 -4.34 14.88
N VAL A 43 9.65 -5.45 15.27
CA VAL A 43 11.10 -5.47 15.53
C VAL A 43 11.88 -5.11 14.26
N PHE A 44 11.54 -5.74 13.12
CA PHE A 44 12.24 -5.46 11.87
C PHE A 44 12.06 -4.01 11.41
N THR A 45 10.85 -3.45 11.53
CA THR A 45 10.58 -2.04 11.23
C THR A 45 11.38 -1.10 12.13
N ALA A 46 11.49 -1.41 13.44
CA ALA A 46 12.31 -0.63 14.36
C ALA A 46 13.80 -0.64 13.95
N VAL A 47 14.33 -1.80 13.54
CA VAL A 47 15.70 -1.91 13.02
C VAL A 47 15.87 -1.08 11.73
N CYS A 48 14.92 -1.14 10.80
CA CYS A 48 14.95 -0.33 9.57
C CYS A 48 14.97 1.17 9.89
N MET A 49 14.13 1.60 10.83
CA MET A 49 14.12 3.00 11.28
C MET A 49 15.45 3.42 11.88
N TYR A 50 16.01 2.61 12.77
CA TYR A 50 17.31 2.88 13.38
C TYR A 50 18.41 3.02 12.33
N LEU A 51 18.49 2.10 11.34
CA LEU A 51 19.46 2.16 10.26
C LEU A 51 19.27 3.39 9.36
N SER A 52 18.03 3.79 9.13
CA SER A 52 17.72 5.00 8.36
C SER A 52 18.17 6.27 9.10
N PHE A 53 17.94 6.35 10.41
CA PHE A 53 18.39 7.50 11.22
C PHE A 53 19.91 7.58 11.36
N SER A 54 20.60 6.45 11.32
CA SER A 54 22.07 6.40 11.37
C SER A 54 22.74 6.54 10.00
N GLU A 55 21.97 6.88 8.96
CA GLU A 55 22.45 7.03 7.58
C GLU A 55 23.24 5.81 7.06
N ASN A 56 22.92 4.63 7.58
CA ASN A 56 23.61 3.40 7.23
C ASN A 56 23.16 2.92 5.83
N PRO A 57 24.09 2.60 4.90
CA PRO A 57 23.73 2.14 3.56
C PRO A 57 22.88 0.86 3.55
N ALA A 58 22.93 0.05 4.62
CA ALA A 58 22.05 -1.10 4.77
C ALA A 58 20.55 -0.71 4.90
N ALA A 59 20.23 0.55 5.20
CA ALA A 59 18.86 1.04 5.28
C ALA A 59 18.10 0.85 3.96
N ILE A 60 18.79 0.95 2.82
CA ILE A 60 18.18 0.72 1.50
C ILE A 60 17.66 -0.72 1.38
N ILE A 61 18.51 -1.69 1.66
CA ILE A 61 18.16 -3.13 1.54
C ILE A 61 17.08 -3.49 2.55
N THR A 62 17.25 -3.06 3.80
CA THR A 62 16.26 -3.35 4.85
C THR A 62 14.91 -2.67 4.56
N GLY A 63 14.91 -1.48 3.96
CA GLY A 63 13.69 -0.80 3.49
C GLY A 63 12.92 -1.62 2.44
N PHE A 64 13.62 -2.20 1.45
CA PHE A 64 13.01 -3.11 0.49
C PHE A 64 12.39 -4.34 1.15
N LEU A 65 13.12 -4.98 2.06
CA LEU A 65 12.62 -6.13 2.81
C LEU A 65 11.41 -5.76 3.68
N ASN A 66 11.42 -4.59 4.31
CA ASN A 66 10.29 -4.10 5.10
C ASN A 66 9.04 -3.90 4.25
N THR A 67 9.20 -3.40 3.02
CA THR A 67 8.08 -3.27 2.07
C THR A 67 7.50 -4.64 1.71
N ILE A 68 8.34 -5.64 1.46
CA ILE A 68 7.87 -7.01 1.18
C ILE A 68 7.11 -7.57 2.37
N LEU A 69 7.64 -7.43 3.59
CA LEU A 69 6.97 -7.88 4.81
C LEU A 69 5.62 -7.17 5.02
N THR A 70 5.55 -5.88 4.73
CA THR A 70 4.29 -5.12 4.79
C THR A 70 3.25 -5.69 3.82
N ILE A 71 3.66 -5.99 2.57
CA ILE A 71 2.79 -6.60 1.57
C ILE A 71 2.31 -7.98 2.04
N LEU A 72 3.19 -8.83 2.55
CA LEU A 72 2.84 -10.16 3.05
C LEU A 72 1.86 -10.09 4.22
N LEU A 73 2.05 -9.15 5.16
CA LEU A 73 1.10 -8.92 6.25
C LEU A 73 -0.27 -8.43 5.73
N ALA A 74 -0.27 -7.54 4.74
CA ALA A 74 -1.49 -7.08 4.12
C ALA A 74 -2.24 -8.23 3.41
N VAL A 75 -1.53 -9.11 2.70
CA VAL A 75 -2.11 -10.32 2.08
C VAL A 75 -2.71 -11.23 3.13
N LYS A 76 -2.00 -11.48 4.24
CA LYS A 76 -2.51 -12.28 5.36
C LYS A 76 -3.76 -11.65 5.99
N ALA A 77 -3.76 -10.33 6.20
CA ALA A 77 -4.91 -9.61 6.73
C ALA A 77 -6.11 -9.68 5.79
N ALA A 78 -5.89 -9.47 4.49
CA ALA A 78 -6.92 -9.60 3.47
C ALA A 78 -7.49 -11.02 3.40
N GLY A 79 -6.64 -12.05 3.44
CA GLY A 79 -7.07 -13.45 3.45
C GLY A 79 -7.97 -13.77 4.63
N ASN A 80 -7.66 -13.25 5.82
CA ASN A 80 -8.52 -13.41 6.99
C ASN A 80 -9.83 -12.59 6.90
N ALA A 81 -9.76 -11.37 6.40
CA ALA A 81 -10.93 -10.54 6.20
C ALA A 81 -11.89 -11.15 5.17
N CYS A 82 -11.36 -11.77 4.11
CA CYS A 82 -12.15 -12.44 3.07
C CYS A 82 -12.94 -13.68 3.55
N LYS A 83 -12.65 -14.20 4.75
CA LYS A 83 -13.48 -15.24 5.39
C LYS A 83 -14.86 -14.72 5.82
N ASN A 84 -15.02 -13.39 5.90
CA ASN A 84 -16.28 -12.71 6.18
C ASN A 84 -16.87 -12.18 4.87
N GLU A 85 -18.08 -12.61 4.50
CA GLU A 85 -18.75 -12.23 3.24
C GLU A 85 -18.90 -10.71 3.06
N LYS A 86 -19.22 -9.98 4.14
CA LYS A 86 -19.34 -8.52 4.10
C LYS A 86 -17.99 -7.87 3.82
N ALA A 87 -16.93 -8.33 4.49
CA ALA A 87 -15.59 -7.80 4.29
C ALA A 87 -15.08 -8.14 2.88
N TYR A 88 -15.36 -9.34 2.38
CA TYR A 88 -15.06 -9.74 1.01
C TYR A 88 -15.73 -8.83 -0.02
N SER A 89 -17.03 -8.56 0.13
CA SER A 89 -17.77 -7.67 -0.76
C SER A 89 -17.19 -6.26 -0.79
N ILE A 90 -16.82 -5.70 0.39
CA ILE A 90 -16.19 -4.39 0.48
C ILE A 90 -14.82 -4.37 -0.20
N LEU A 91 -13.95 -5.36 0.11
CA LEU A 91 -12.62 -5.45 -0.47
C LEU A 91 -12.67 -5.68 -1.99
N SER A 92 -13.58 -6.52 -2.46
CA SER A 92 -13.81 -6.74 -3.89
C SER A 92 -14.27 -5.45 -4.58
N GLY A 93 -15.19 -4.70 -3.97
CA GLY A 93 -15.62 -3.40 -4.47
C GLY A 93 -14.48 -2.37 -4.54
N LEU A 94 -13.63 -2.33 -3.51
CA LEU A 94 -12.46 -1.44 -3.47
C LEU A 94 -11.36 -1.85 -4.46
N SER A 95 -11.20 -3.15 -4.72
CA SER A 95 -10.19 -3.63 -5.66
C SER A 95 -10.37 -3.09 -7.07
N ALA A 96 -11.60 -2.79 -7.48
CA ALA A 96 -11.90 -2.15 -8.76
C ALA A 96 -11.27 -0.75 -8.90
N TYR A 97 -10.99 -0.09 -7.77
CA TYR A 97 -10.35 1.23 -7.75
C TYR A 97 -8.83 1.16 -7.56
N SER A 98 -8.26 0.00 -7.26
CA SER A 98 -6.83 -0.13 -6.91
C SER A 98 -5.89 0.40 -7.99
N PHE A 99 -6.17 0.08 -9.26
CA PHE A 99 -5.38 0.58 -10.39
C PHE A 99 -5.54 2.10 -10.56
N TRP A 100 -6.76 2.62 -10.43
CA TRP A 100 -7.04 4.05 -10.45
C TRP A 100 -6.29 4.79 -9.34
N ILE A 101 -6.35 4.27 -8.10
CA ILE A 101 -5.63 4.84 -6.96
C ILE A 101 -4.14 4.85 -7.26
N TYR A 102 -3.58 3.73 -7.74
CA TYR A 102 -2.17 3.64 -8.08
C TYR A 102 -1.75 4.64 -9.18
N ALA A 103 -2.53 4.78 -10.23
CA ALA A 103 -2.21 5.67 -11.34
C ALA A 103 -2.37 7.15 -10.98
N ALA A 104 -3.34 7.49 -10.14
CA ALA A 104 -3.71 8.87 -9.85
C ALA A 104 -3.11 9.44 -8.54
N HIS A 105 -2.57 8.59 -7.60
CA HIS A 105 -2.02 9.10 -6.35
C HIS A 105 -0.74 9.92 -6.54
N ALA A 106 0.10 9.54 -7.46
CA ALA A 106 1.28 10.30 -7.88
C ALA A 106 0.98 10.88 -9.27
N PRO A 107 1.36 12.04 -9.65
CA PRO A 107 2.17 13.09 -9.03
C PRO A 107 1.37 14.22 -8.37
N PHE A 108 0.04 14.32 -8.63
CA PHE A 108 -0.71 15.53 -8.26
C PHE A 108 -1.39 15.45 -6.89
N ILE A 109 -2.15 14.37 -6.62
CA ILE A 109 -3.03 14.31 -5.45
C ILE A 109 -2.23 14.19 -4.17
N SER A 110 -1.19 13.35 -4.12
CA SER A 110 -0.32 13.23 -2.95
C SER A 110 0.36 14.55 -2.61
N ALA A 111 0.83 15.31 -3.61
CA ALA A 111 1.48 16.60 -3.39
C ALA A 111 0.50 17.66 -2.86
N VAL A 112 -0.72 17.71 -3.40
CA VAL A 112 -1.76 18.64 -2.95
C VAL A 112 -2.22 18.30 -1.53
N VAL A 113 -2.53 17.03 -1.28
CA VAL A 113 -2.99 16.57 0.05
C VAL A 113 -1.90 16.76 1.10
N SER A 114 -0.63 16.47 0.78
CA SER A 114 0.49 16.71 1.69
C SER A 114 0.66 18.19 2.03
N LYS A 115 0.60 19.09 1.04
CA LYS A 115 0.68 20.53 1.27
C LYS A 115 -0.46 21.04 2.16
N LEU A 116 -1.68 20.58 1.89
CA LEU A 116 -2.84 20.95 2.71
C LEU A 116 -2.72 20.40 4.13
N SER A 117 -2.30 19.15 4.29
CA SER A 117 -2.17 18.54 5.62
C SER A 117 -1.14 19.25 6.49
N VAL A 118 -0.02 19.70 5.92
CA VAL A 118 1.00 20.49 6.65
C VAL A 118 0.46 21.84 7.11
N GLN A 119 -0.43 22.47 6.34
CA GLN A 119 -1.04 23.75 6.74
C GLN A 119 -2.03 23.60 7.91
N PHE A 120 -2.75 22.49 7.97
CA PHE A 120 -3.76 22.26 9.02
C PHE A 120 -3.21 21.56 10.26
N PHE A 121 -2.15 20.76 10.12
CA PHE A 121 -1.56 19.97 11.20
C PHE A 121 -0.07 20.28 11.32
N PRO A 122 0.36 21.06 12.32
CA PRO A 122 1.77 21.35 12.54
C PRO A 122 2.55 20.07 12.87
N MET A 123 3.73 19.91 12.26
CA MET A 123 4.61 18.75 12.42
C MET A 123 5.31 18.75 13.77
N HIS A 124 4.63 18.33 14.84
CA HIS A 124 5.20 18.28 16.18
C HIS A 124 4.90 16.95 16.87
N GLY A 125 5.92 16.24 17.32
CA GLY A 125 5.83 15.05 18.17
C GLY A 125 4.95 13.93 17.56
N ALA A 126 4.03 13.39 18.36
CA ALA A 126 3.14 12.30 17.96
C ALA A 126 2.18 12.66 16.80
N LEU A 127 1.92 13.95 16.57
CA LEU A 127 1.08 14.42 15.47
C LEU A 127 1.64 14.07 14.09
N ILE A 128 2.96 13.88 13.97
CA ILE A 128 3.61 13.44 12.74
C ILE A 128 3.06 12.08 12.26
N LEU A 129 2.86 11.13 13.18
CA LEU A 129 2.30 9.83 12.85
C LEU A 129 0.85 9.94 12.38
N ILE A 130 0.04 10.73 13.11
CA ILE A 130 -1.36 10.98 12.75
C ILE A 130 -1.42 11.66 11.38
N GLN A 131 -0.56 12.63 11.11
CA GLN A 131 -0.48 13.31 9.83
C GLN A 131 -0.09 12.34 8.71
N PHE A 132 0.93 11.50 8.91
CA PHE A 132 1.39 10.54 7.91
C PHE A 132 0.28 9.55 7.51
N PHE A 133 -0.35 8.90 8.49
CA PHE A 133 -1.44 7.96 8.23
C PHE A 133 -2.71 8.67 7.75
N GLY A 134 -3.04 9.81 8.36
CA GLY A 134 -4.22 10.61 8.00
C GLY A 134 -4.14 11.14 6.57
N THR A 135 -2.98 11.66 6.16
CA THR A 135 -2.75 12.13 4.78
C THR A 135 -2.89 11.00 3.78
N SER A 136 -2.32 9.82 4.07
CA SER A 136 -2.41 8.65 3.20
C SER A 136 -3.86 8.16 3.07
N LEU A 137 -4.57 8.06 4.19
CA LEU A 137 -5.97 7.66 4.21
C LEU A 137 -6.86 8.66 3.47
N LEU A 138 -6.67 9.96 3.72
CA LEU A 138 -7.40 11.03 3.04
C LEU A 138 -7.17 10.99 1.53
N CYS A 139 -5.94 10.77 1.09
CA CYS A 139 -5.60 10.60 -0.32
C CYS A 139 -6.38 9.44 -0.95
N ILE A 140 -6.42 8.27 -0.30
CA ILE A 140 -7.14 7.09 -0.78
C ILE A 140 -8.64 7.39 -0.86
N VAL A 141 -9.23 7.98 0.19
CA VAL A 141 -10.66 8.30 0.23
C VAL A 141 -11.04 9.27 -0.89
N LEU A 142 -10.26 10.34 -1.08
CA LEU A 142 -10.48 11.31 -2.16
C LEU A 142 -10.39 10.64 -3.54
N LEU A 143 -9.41 9.78 -3.76
CA LEU A 143 -9.25 9.06 -5.01
C LEU A 143 -10.41 8.09 -5.28
N VAL A 144 -10.89 7.39 -4.27
CA VAL A 144 -12.08 6.53 -4.40
C VAL A 144 -13.32 7.36 -4.74
N CYS A 145 -13.52 8.49 -4.06
CA CYS A 145 -14.65 9.39 -4.35
C CYS A 145 -14.60 9.95 -5.79
N ILE A 146 -13.42 10.41 -6.22
CA ILE A 146 -13.21 10.90 -7.59
C ILE A 146 -13.43 9.77 -8.60
N GLY A 147 -12.85 8.60 -8.37
CA GLY A 147 -13.01 7.43 -9.22
C GLY A 147 -14.47 6.97 -9.33
N ALA A 148 -15.20 6.95 -8.21
CA ALA A 148 -16.62 6.63 -8.19
C ALA A 148 -17.45 7.66 -8.96
N SER A 149 -17.12 8.93 -8.86
CA SER A 149 -17.78 10.01 -9.63
C SER A 149 -17.51 9.87 -11.12
N ILE A 150 -16.27 9.63 -11.53
CA ILE A 150 -15.91 9.40 -12.94
C ILE A 150 -16.63 8.15 -13.48
N ARG A 151 -16.64 7.07 -12.70
CA ARG A 151 -17.33 5.83 -13.06
C ARG A 151 -18.83 6.05 -13.29
N LYS A 152 -19.47 6.90 -12.47
CA LYS A 152 -20.89 7.22 -12.59
C LYS A 152 -21.21 8.12 -13.79
N ILE A 153 -20.37 9.13 -14.06
CA ILE A 153 -20.62 10.14 -15.09
C ILE A 153 -20.10 9.67 -16.46
N TYR A 154 -18.90 9.07 -16.47
CA TYR A 154 -18.20 8.66 -17.70
C TYR A 154 -17.67 7.23 -17.57
N PRO A 155 -18.54 6.20 -17.58
CA PRO A 155 -18.12 4.81 -17.35
C PRO A 155 -17.09 4.31 -18.38
N LYS A 156 -17.19 4.73 -19.64
CA LYS A 156 -16.22 4.38 -20.70
C LYS A 156 -14.83 4.97 -20.43
N LEU A 157 -14.78 6.21 -19.92
CA LEU A 157 -13.52 6.85 -19.55
C LEU A 157 -12.88 6.12 -18.36
N PHE A 158 -13.68 5.78 -17.34
CA PHE A 158 -13.18 5.03 -16.19
C PHE A 158 -12.64 3.66 -16.61
N PHE A 159 -13.35 2.94 -17.49
CA PHE A 159 -12.89 1.68 -18.06
C PHE A 159 -11.53 1.81 -18.75
N LEU A 160 -11.35 2.85 -19.58
CA LEU A 160 -10.08 3.14 -20.24
C LEU A 160 -8.95 3.44 -19.22
N LEU A 161 -9.23 4.27 -18.21
CA LEU A 161 -8.27 4.67 -17.17
C LEU A 161 -7.88 3.51 -16.25
N THR A 162 -8.74 2.51 -16.09
CA THR A 162 -8.48 1.32 -15.25
C THR A 162 -7.93 0.14 -16.04
N GLY A 163 -7.64 0.33 -17.33
CA GLY A 163 -7.10 -0.72 -18.19
C GLY A 163 -8.06 -1.88 -18.43
N GLY A 164 -9.38 -1.59 -18.45
CA GLY A 164 -10.42 -2.58 -18.74
C GLY A 164 -10.71 -3.59 -17.62
N ARG A 165 -10.26 -3.30 -16.40
CA ARG A 165 -10.43 -4.19 -15.23
C ARG A 165 -11.67 -3.84 -14.40
N ILE A 166 -12.84 -3.90 -15.01
CA ILE A 166 -14.12 -3.71 -14.30
C ILE A 166 -15.01 -4.91 -14.58
#